data_85d49e969a75d5a7a272056912ff64c6
#
_entry.id   85d49e969a75d5a7a272056912ff64c6
#
_cell.length_a   1.000
_cell.length_b   1.000
_cell.length_c   1.000
_cell.angle_alpha   90.00
_cell.angle_beta   90.00
_cell.angle_gamma   90.00
#
_symmetry.space_group_name_H-M   'P 1'
#
loop_
_entity.id
_entity.type
_entity.pdbx_description
1 polymer ?
#
loop_
_entity_poly.entity_id
_entity_poly.type
_entity_poly.pdbx_seq_one_letter_code
_entity_poly.pdbx_strand_id
1 'polypeptide(L)'
;MAVSESVDFEPDVAEYIEEAFERCGLIVATGYDLKTARRSLNLLFADWANRGLNRWTIEQVSLPLVTNIANYPAGILTMTVGASGSFTVGETITGGTSGATASITSVTSSTVIAITIPSGTFVAAETITGGTSSATTTVTAAVDFTNVRSTIDILSAVIRQNAGASTQSDTSISRISRDTYINIPSKRTTARPSQFYVDRQITPILKLWGTPDATTYTLVFDRLVRIDDADNPQNTVDVPCRFYPCLAAGLAYYISLKKAPNRVQLLKAVYEEEFERAAAEDRDRASLTLTPSRDYYTLIR
;
A
#
# COMPACT_ATOMS: atom_id res chain seq x y z
N MET A 1 14.54 39.97 -16.48
CA MET A 1 14.68 38.56 -16.94
C MET A 1 13.35 37.89 -16.65
N ALA A 2 12.73 37.29 -17.69
CA ALA A 2 11.51 36.50 -17.50
C ALA A 2 11.96 35.15 -16.92
N VAL A 3 11.31 34.70 -15.84
CA VAL A 3 11.43 33.35 -15.33
C VAL A 3 10.54 32.43 -16.17
N SER A 4 10.88 31.14 -16.28
CA SER A 4 10.12 30.22 -17.15
C SER A 4 8.71 29.90 -16.62
N GLU A 5 8.46 30.12 -15.31
CA GLU A 5 7.20 29.82 -14.63
C GLU A 5 6.74 28.35 -14.76
N SER A 6 7.59 27.48 -15.34
CA SER A 6 7.35 26.06 -15.52
C SER A 6 7.90 25.28 -14.32
N VAL A 7 7.12 24.30 -13.85
CA VAL A 7 7.45 23.36 -12.76
C VAL A 7 7.19 21.92 -13.19
N ASP A 8 7.13 21.67 -14.48
CA ASP A 8 6.70 20.45 -15.16
C ASP A 8 7.88 19.55 -15.60
N PHE A 9 9.03 19.67 -14.95
CA PHE A 9 10.16 18.78 -15.19
C PHE A 9 9.90 17.40 -14.56
N GLU A 10 9.37 16.49 -15.34
CA GLU A 10 9.07 15.09 -14.97
C GLU A 10 9.70 14.14 -15.99
N PRO A 11 10.98 13.76 -15.80
CA PRO A 11 11.67 12.87 -16.71
C PRO A 11 10.99 11.49 -16.78
N ASP A 12 10.90 10.94 -17.98
CA ASP A 12 10.43 9.58 -18.18
C ASP A 12 11.50 8.52 -17.84
N VAL A 13 11.10 7.26 -17.81
CA VAL A 13 12.02 6.14 -17.50
C VAL A 13 13.17 6.07 -18.50
N ALA A 14 12.95 6.43 -19.78
CA ALA A 14 14.00 6.40 -20.80
C ALA A 14 15.05 7.49 -20.52
N GLU A 15 14.64 8.70 -20.18
CA GLU A 15 15.56 9.81 -19.84
C GLU A 15 16.42 9.47 -18.61
N TYR A 16 15.86 8.85 -17.57
CA TYR A 16 16.66 8.37 -16.44
C TYR A 16 17.67 7.28 -16.84
N ILE A 17 17.30 6.40 -17.76
CA ILE A 17 18.20 5.37 -18.27
C ILE A 17 19.35 6.01 -19.06
N GLU A 18 19.05 6.97 -19.94
CA GLU A 18 20.07 7.68 -20.71
C GLU A 18 21.04 8.42 -19.81
N GLU A 19 20.55 9.22 -18.87
CA GLU A 19 21.36 9.92 -17.87
C GLU A 19 22.25 8.97 -17.08
N ALA A 20 21.71 7.81 -16.64
CA ALA A 20 22.48 6.83 -15.89
C ALA A 20 23.61 6.17 -16.73
N PHE A 21 23.37 5.93 -18.01
CA PHE A 21 24.41 5.45 -18.92
C PHE A 21 25.50 6.50 -19.14
N GLU A 22 25.13 7.76 -19.34
CA GLU A 22 26.09 8.86 -19.49
C GLU A 22 26.98 9.00 -18.24
N ARG A 23 26.43 8.90 -17.05
CA ARG A 23 27.21 8.87 -15.79
C ARG A 23 28.18 7.69 -15.73
N CYS A 24 27.83 6.57 -16.32
CA CYS A 24 28.74 5.43 -16.50
C CYS A 24 29.79 5.66 -17.59
N GLY A 25 29.68 6.74 -18.40
CA GLY A 25 30.50 6.98 -19.59
C GLY A 25 30.19 6.02 -20.73
N LEU A 26 28.96 5.58 -20.84
CA LEU A 26 28.45 4.65 -21.84
C LEU A 26 27.30 5.31 -22.60
N ILE A 27 26.99 4.79 -23.78
CA ILE A 27 25.83 5.18 -24.56
C ILE A 27 24.86 3.99 -24.61
N VAL A 28 23.57 4.26 -24.55
CA VAL A 28 22.54 3.23 -24.74
C VAL A 28 22.56 2.80 -26.20
N ALA A 29 22.98 1.57 -26.47
CA ALA A 29 23.19 1.10 -27.83
C ALA A 29 22.12 0.12 -28.33
N THR A 30 21.42 -0.56 -27.43
CA THR A 30 20.49 -1.64 -27.78
C THR A 30 19.25 -1.69 -26.91
N GLY A 31 18.16 -2.29 -27.44
CA GLY A 31 16.96 -2.59 -26.65
C GLY A 31 17.22 -3.55 -25.47
N TYR A 32 18.31 -4.34 -25.53
CA TYR A 32 18.75 -5.16 -24.40
C TYR A 32 19.26 -4.29 -23.24
N ASP A 33 19.92 -3.17 -23.54
CA ASP A 33 20.42 -2.22 -22.54
C ASP A 33 19.26 -1.57 -21.79
N LEU A 34 18.23 -1.12 -22.52
CA LEU A 34 16.98 -0.60 -21.92
C LEU A 34 16.30 -1.62 -21.00
N LYS A 35 16.15 -2.85 -21.48
CA LYS A 35 15.54 -3.93 -20.69
C LYS A 35 16.34 -4.24 -19.40
N THR A 36 17.67 -4.22 -19.49
CA THR A 36 18.55 -4.47 -18.36
C THR A 36 18.57 -3.33 -17.37
N ALA A 37 18.55 -2.08 -17.85
CA ALA A 37 18.46 -0.88 -17.04
C ALA A 37 17.12 -0.79 -16.29
N ARG A 38 16.00 -1.05 -16.98
CA ARG A 38 14.68 -1.10 -16.36
C ARG A 38 14.60 -2.14 -15.23
N ARG A 39 15.19 -3.32 -15.43
CA ARG A 39 15.29 -4.31 -14.34
C ARG A 39 16.11 -3.79 -13.17
N SER A 40 17.20 -3.06 -13.44
CA SER A 40 18.02 -2.44 -12.38
C SER A 40 17.24 -1.36 -11.63
N LEU A 41 16.41 -0.60 -12.33
CA LEU A 41 15.54 0.42 -11.73
C LEU A 41 14.52 -0.20 -10.76
N ASN A 42 13.84 -1.26 -11.15
CA ASN A 42 12.91 -1.97 -10.26
C ASN A 42 13.61 -2.61 -9.05
N LEU A 43 14.86 -3.06 -9.21
CA LEU A 43 15.66 -3.54 -8.07
C LEU A 43 16.07 -2.38 -7.15
N LEU A 44 16.33 -1.20 -7.69
CA LEU A 44 16.59 0.01 -6.89
C LEU A 44 15.36 0.41 -6.07
N PHE A 45 14.16 0.38 -6.66
CA PHE A 45 12.91 0.63 -5.91
C PHE A 45 12.70 -0.37 -4.78
N ALA A 46 13.01 -1.65 -5.01
CA ALA A 46 12.96 -2.66 -3.97
C ALA A 46 14.00 -2.41 -2.84
N ASP A 47 15.20 -1.90 -3.19
CA ASP A 47 16.20 -1.49 -2.22
C ASP A 47 15.71 -0.31 -1.36
N TRP A 48 15.10 0.68 -1.98
CA TRP A 48 14.54 1.83 -1.25
C TRP A 48 13.45 1.41 -0.26
N ALA A 49 12.59 0.46 -0.64
CA ALA A 49 11.59 -0.10 0.27
C ALA A 49 12.21 -0.76 1.52
N ASN A 50 13.46 -1.24 1.43
CA ASN A 50 14.19 -1.85 2.54
C ASN A 50 15.00 -0.83 3.37
N ARG A 51 15.27 0.36 2.84
CA ARG A 51 16.08 1.38 3.53
C ARG A 51 15.33 2.20 4.57
N GLY A 52 14.00 2.08 4.65
CA GLY A 52 13.20 2.76 5.66
C GLY A 52 11.89 3.33 5.14
N LEU A 53 11.33 4.25 5.93
CA LEU A 53 10.08 4.92 5.63
C LEU A 53 10.30 6.04 4.61
N ASN A 54 9.70 5.87 3.44
CA ASN A 54 9.55 6.94 2.46
C ASN A 54 8.17 7.55 2.67
N ARG A 55 8.10 8.82 3.04
CA ARG A 55 6.83 9.44 3.44
C ARG A 55 5.82 9.55 2.31
N TRP A 56 6.28 9.73 1.08
CA TRP A 56 5.36 9.79 -0.08
C TRP A 56 4.70 8.45 -0.40
N THR A 57 5.23 7.34 0.12
CA THR A 57 4.64 6.00 -0.06
C THR A 57 3.66 5.64 1.06
N ILE A 58 3.33 6.58 1.96
CA ILE A 58 2.34 6.37 3.01
C ILE A 58 0.97 6.78 2.47
N GLU A 59 0.07 5.83 2.42
CA GLU A 59 -1.31 6.04 1.99
C GLU A 59 -2.29 5.72 3.12
N GLN A 60 -3.32 6.57 3.26
CA GLN A 60 -4.42 6.30 4.16
C GLN A 60 -5.53 5.53 3.45
N VAL A 61 -5.93 4.41 4.01
CA VAL A 61 -7.02 3.57 3.50
C VAL A 61 -8.14 3.52 4.53
N SER A 62 -9.37 3.67 4.05
CA SER A 62 -10.60 3.51 4.83
C SER A 62 -11.33 2.26 4.36
N LEU A 63 -11.51 1.29 5.26
CA LEU A 63 -12.14 0.01 4.97
C LEU A 63 -13.34 -0.21 5.90
N PRO A 64 -14.59 -0.17 5.39
CA PRO A 64 -15.77 -0.49 6.18
C PRO A 64 -15.69 -1.91 6.74
N LEU A 65 -15.99 -2.07 8.03
CA LEU A 65 -15.96 -3.36 8.69
C LEU A 65 -17.32 -4.07 8.59
N VAL A 66 -17.26 -5.37 8.43
CA VAL A 66 -18.42 -6.26 8.40
C VAL A 66 -18.49 -7.03 9.72
N THR A 67 -19.68 -7.19 10.26
CA THR A 67 -19.90 -7.94 11.53
C THR A 67 -19.39 -9.36 11.41
N ASN A 68 -18.83 -9.86 12.51
CA ASN A 68 -18.31 -11.24 12.63
C ASN A 68 -17.12 -11.59 11.72
N ILE A 69 -16.50 -10.61 11.04
CA ILE A 69 -15.28 -10.81 10.24
C ILE A 69 -14.10 -10.19 10.96
N ALA A 70 -13.06 -10.99 11.23
CA ALA A 70 -11.84 -10.55 11.90
C ALA A 70 -10.65 -10.33 10.96
N ASN A 71 -10.69 -10.90 9.76
CA ASN A 71 -9.58 -10.88 8.81
C ASN A 71 -9.93 -9.97 7.62
N TYR A 72 -9.09 -8.96 7.40
CA TYR A 72 -9.26 -8.01 6.31
C TYR A 72 -8.01 -7.93 5.44
N PRO A 73 -8.13 -7.59 4.15
CA PRO A 73 -6.98 -7.32 3.31
C PRO A 73 -6.27 -6.05 3.80
N ALA A 74 -4.95 -6.01 3.69
CA ALA A 74 -4.17 -4.80 4.03
C ALA A 74 -4.21 -3.74 2.89
N GLY A 75 -5.37 -3.53 2.33
CA GLY A 75 -5.66 -2.64 1.21
C GLY A 75 -7.09 -2.89 0.71
N ILE A 76 -7.45 -2.33 -0.43
CA ILE A 76 -8.76 -2.54 -1.03
C ILE A 76 -8.68 -3.72 -2.00
N LEU A 77 -9.48 -4.76 -1.73
CA LEU A 77 -9.62 -5.92 -2.60
C LEU A 77 -10.85 -5.71 -3.48
N THR A 78 -10.65 -5.67 -4.79
CA THR A 78 -11.73 -5.37 -5.74
C THR A 78 -12.07 -6.54 -6.63
N MET A 79 -13.32 -6.59 -7.06
CA MET A 79 -13.81 -7.53 -8.05
C MET A 79 -14.63 -6.79 -9.09
N THR A 80 -14.34 -7.04 -10.37
CA THR A 80 -15.09 -6.46 -11.48
C THR A 80 -16.27 -7.36 -11.84
N VAL A 81 -17.45 -6.75 -11.91
CA VAL A 81 -18.72 -7.43 -12.18
C VAL A 81 -19.48 -6.76 -13.32
N GLY A 82 -20.45 -7.43 -13.90
CA GLY A 82 -21.27 -6.89 -14.99
C GLY A 82 -22.12 -5.67 -14.55
N ALA A 83 -22.70 -5.72 -13.36
CA ALA A 83 -23.41 -4.61 -12.73
C ALA A 83 -23.43 -4.76 -11.21
N SER A 84 -23.08 -3.70 -10.48
CA SER A 84 -22.97 -3.71 -9.01
C SER A 84 -24.12 -3.01 -8.28
N GLY A 85 -24.97 -2.30 -9.00
CA GLY A 85 -25.92 -1.33 -8.43
C GLY A 85 -27.04 -1.89 -7.54
N SER A 86 -27.24 -3.21 -7.51
CA SER A 86 -28.30 -3.84 -6.72
C SER A 86 -27.78 -4.52 -5.45
N PHE A 87 -26.47 -4.53 -5.23
CA PHE A 87 -25.87 -5.15 -4.06
C PHE A 87 -25.86 -4.21 -2.85
N THR A 88 -25.96 -4.80 -1.67
CA THR A 88 -25.94 -4.06 -0.39
C THR A 88 -24.60 -4.23 0.31
N VAL A 89 -24.04 -3.13 0.83
CA VAL A 89 -22.82 -3.18 1.63
C VAL A 89 -23.06 -4.02 2.89
N GLY A 90 -22.08 -4.89 3.21
CA GLY A 90 -22.16 -5.83 4.32
C GLY A 90 -22.78 -7.19 3.99
N GLU A 91 -23.42 -7.35 2.81
CA GLU A 91 -23.96 -8.65 2.43
C GLU A 91 -22.88 -9.64 1.97
N THR A 92 -23.17 -10.92 2.13
CA THR A 92 -22.33 -11.99 1.62
C THR A 92 -22.75 -12.35 0.20
N ILE A 93 -21.79 -12.35 -0.71
CA ILE A 93 -21.96 -12.85 -2.08
C ILE A 93 -21.47 -14.29 -2.18
N THR A 94 -22.14 -15.08 -3.00
CA THR A 94 -21.81 -16.49 -3.25
C THR A 94 -21.67 -16.75 -4.74
N GLY A 95 -20.56 -17.36 -5.15
CA GLY A 95 -20.32 -17.81 -6.52
C GLY A 95 -21.15 -19.05 -6.85
N GLY A 96 -21.92 -18.99 -7.94
CA GLY A 96 -22.83 -20.06 -8.33
C GLY A 96 -22.13 -21.33 -8.83
N THR A 97 -20.91 -21.20 -9.36
CA THR A 97 -20.11 -22.31 -9.87
C THR A 97 -19.02 -22.73 -8.89
N SER A 98 -18.30 -21.74 -8.36
CA SER A 98 -17.16 -21.97 -7.46
C SER A 98 -17.58 -22.27 -6.02
N GLY A 99 -18.76 -21.84 -5.58
CA GLY A 99 -19.16 -21.84 -4.18
C GLY A 99 -18.31 -20.88 -3.31
N ALA A 100 -17.48 -20.05 -3.90
CA ALA A 100 -16.70 -19.06 -3.19
C ALA A 100 -17.61 -18.02 -2.54
N THR A 101 -17.23 -17.54 -1.35
CA THR A 101 -17.99 -16.53 -0.62
C THR A 101 -17.10 -15.37 -0.19
N ALA A 102 -17.64 -14.15 -0.21
CA ALA A 102 -17.02 -12.96 0.35
C ALA A 102 -18.12 -11.98 0.80
N SER A 103 -17.77 -11.02 1.67
CA SER A 103 -18.71 -9.95 2.02
C SER A 103 -18.32 -8.66 1.32
N ILE A 104 -19.31 -7.90 0.87
CA ILE A 104 -19.12 -6.61 0.21
C ILE A 104 -18.75 -5.56 1.27
N THR A 105 -17.63 -4.91 1.10
CA THR A 105 -17.20 -3.79 1.96
C THR A 105 -17.65 -2.45 1.41
N SER A 106 -17.62 -2.28 0.09
CA SER A 106 -18.16 -1.09 -0.57
C SER A 106 -18.51 -1.37 -2.04
N VAL A 107 -19.40 -0.57 -2.60
CA VAL A 107 -19.68 -0.52 -4.04
C VAL A 107 -18.94 0.69 -4.60
N THR A 108 -17.81 0.43 -5.30
CA THR A 108 -16.88 1.48 -5.74
C THR A 108 -17.35 2.16 -7.02
N SER A 109 -17.97 1.40 -7.93
CA SER A 109 -18.54 1.93 -9.18
C SER A 109 -19.67 1.03 -9.66
N SER A 110 -20.30 1.38 -10.79
CA SER A 110 -21.34 0.55 -11.40
C SER A 110 -20.90 -0.86 -11.79
N THR A 111 -19.60 -1.13 -11.87
CA THR A 111 -19.04 -2.42 -12.29
C THR A 111 -17.93 -2.94 -11.36
N VAL A 112 -17.64 -2.25 -10.25
CA VAL A 112 -16.59 -2.65 -9.32
C VAL A 112 -17.13 -2.66 -7.90
N ILE A 113 -16.94 -3.78 -7.23
CA ILE A 113 -17.23 -3.95 -5.80
C ILE A 113 -15.95 -4.22 -5.04
N ALA A 114 -15.85 -3.67 -3.84
CA ALA A 114 -14.79 -4.03 -2.88
C ALA A 114 -15.31 -5.11 -1.94
N ILE A 115 -14.47 -6.11 -1.67
CA ILE A 115 -14.86 -7.30 -0.91
C ILE A 115 -13.87 -7.61 0.20
N THR A 116 -14.30 -8.40 1.17
CA THR A 116 -13.41 -9.04 2.16
C THR A 116 -12.57 -10.13 1.49
N ILE A 117 -11.63 -10.71 2.25
CA ILE A 117 -10.86 -11.86 1.75
C ILE A 117 -11.83 -13.01 1.44
N PRO A 118 -11.87 -13.49 0.20
CA PRO A 118 -12.80 -14.54 -0.18
C PRO A 118 -12.44 -15.88 0.46
N SER A 119 -13.46 -16.63 0.83
CA SER A 119 -13.35 -18.06 1.12
C SER A 119 -13.56 -18.82 -0.18
N GLY A 120 -12.54 -19.44 -0.71
CA GLY A 120 -12.51 -20.00 -2.06
C GLY A 120 -12.04 -19.00 -3.12
N THR A 121 -12.16 -19.38 -4.39
CA THR A 121 -11.73 -18.57 -5.54
C THR A 121 -12.88 -18.36 -6.49
N PHE A 122 -13.26 -17.10 -6.71
CA PHE A 122 -14.25 -16.76 -7.72
C PHE A 122 -13.70 -17.01 -9.13
N VAL A 123 -14.56 -17.53 -10.00
CA VAL A 123 -14.22 -17.86 -11.39
C VAL A 123 -14.78 -16.79 -12.32
N ALA A 124 -14.02 -16.39 -13.33
CA ALA A 124 -14.50 -15.46 -14.35
C ALA A 124 -15.74 -16.05 -15.08
N ALA A 125 -16.66 -15.19 -15.44
CA ALA A 125 -17.95 -15.50 -16.07
C ALA A 125 -18.94 -16.30 -15.20
N GLU A 126 -18.64 -16.57 -13.91
CA GLU A 126 -19.65 -17.14 -13.02
C GLU A 126 -20.66 -16.08 -12.55
N THR A 127 -21.86 -16.53 -12.23
CA THR A 127 -22.88 -15.68 -11.61
C THR A 127 -22.68 -15.66 -10.10
N ILE A 128 -22.59 -14.47 -9.52
CA ILE A 128 -22.61 -14.27 -8.07
C ILE A 128 -24.00 -13.82 -7.63
N THR A 129 -24.40 -14.24 -6.43
CA THR A 129 -25.70 -13.92 -5.84
C THR A 129 -25.50 -13.29 -4.47
N GLY A 130 -26.16 -12.16 -4.21
CA GLY A 130 -26.18 -11.48 -2.91
C GLY A 130 -27.13 -12.21 -1.95
N GLY A 131 -26.66 -12.46 -0.73
CA GLY A 131 -27.40 -13.21 0.28
C GLY A 131 -28.59 -12.45 0.87
N THR A 132 -28.56 -11.13 0.86
CA THR A 132 -29.63 -10.27 1.42
C THR A 132 -30.44 -9.61 0.32
N SER A 133 -29.78 -9.04 -0.67
CA SER A 133 -30.42 -8.34 -1.80
C SER A 133 -31.05 -9.28 -2.82
N SER A 134 -30.61 -10.55 -2.85
CA SER A 134 -30.89 -11.51 -3.93
C SER A 134 -30.46 -10.99 -5.31
N ALA A 135 -29.64 -9.95 -5.37
CA ALA A 135 -29.08 -9.41 -6.60
C ALA A 135 -28.14 -10.44 -7.24
N THR A 136 -28.17 -10.50 -8.56
CA THR A 136 -27.30 -11.39 -9.33
C THR A 136 -26.52 -10.61 -10.38
N THR A 137 -25.26 -10.95 -10.57
CA THR A 137 -24.42 -10.41 -11.63
C THR A 137 -23.33 -11.41 -12.00
N THR A 138 -22.67 -11.21 -13.14
CA THR A 138 -21.55 -12.04 -13.57
C THR A 138 -20.22 -11.43 -13.16
N VAL A 139 -19.29 -12.26 -12.72
CA VAL A 139 -17.89 -11.88 -12.49
C VAL A 139 -17.21 -11.66 -13.83
N THR A 140 -16.77 -10.44 -14.11
CA THR A 140 -16.14 -10.10 -15.40
C THR A 140 -14.64 -10.36 -15.39
N ALA A 141 -13.98 -10.14 -14.25
CA ALA A 141 -12.55 -10.40 -14.08
C ALA A 141 -12.28 -11.05 -12.72
N ALA A 142 -11.16 -11.77 -12.63
CA ALA A 142 -10.69 -12.34 -11.36
C ALA A 142 -10.54 -11.25 -10.28
N VAL A 143 -10.61 -11.67 -9.01
CA VAL A 143 -10.39 -10.77 -7.87
C VAL A 143 -9.01 -10.14 -7.97
N ASP A 144 -8.97 -8.80 -7.90
CA ASP A 144 -7.73 -8.04 -8.03
C ASP A 144 -7.08 -7.83 -6.66
N PHE A 145 -5.91 -8.43 -6.49
CA PHE A 145 -5.07 -8.34 -5.30
C PHE A 145 -3.96 -7.29 -5.42
N THR A 146 -3.86 -6.56 -6.52
CA THR A 146 -2.73 -5.65 -6.80
C THR A 146 -2.59 -4.61 -5.70
N ASN A 147 -3.68 -3.95 -5.34
CA ASN A 147 -3.68 -2.94 -4.28
C ASN A 147 -3.28 -3.51 -2.91
N VAL A 148 -3.68 -4.74 -2.59
CA VAL A 148 -3.29 -5.41 -1.33
C VAL A 148 -1.81 -5.81 -1.35
N ARG A 149 -1.33 -6.35 -2.46
CA ARG A 149 0.07 -6.80 -2.62
C ARG A 149 1.08 -5.66 -2.66
N SER A 150 0.64 -4.44 -3.01
CA SER A 150 1.50 -3.25 -2.94
C SER A 150 1.81 -2.84 -1.50
N THR A 151 1.03 -3.26 -0.52
CA THR A 151 1.23 -2.93 0.90
C THR A 151 2.44 -3.67 1.47
N ILE A 152 3.40 -2.90 1.98
CA ILE A 152 4.60 -3.43 2.67
C ILE A 152 4.31 -3.65 4.15
N ASP A 153 3.71 -2.64 4.82
CA ASP A 153 3.38 -2.67 6.23
C ASP A 153 2.23 -1.69 6.57
N ILE A 154 1.67 -1.82 7.75
CA ILE A 154 0.68 -0.89 8.31
C ILE A 154 1.33 -0.18 9.49
N LEU A 155 1.35 1.14 9.47
CA LEU A 155 2.03 1.97 10.45
C LEU A 155 1.13 2.24 11.66
N SER A 156 -0.08 2.72 11.42
CA SER A 156 -1.07 3.07 12.43
C SER A 156 -2.47 2.68 11.95
N ALA A 157 -3.38 2.49 12.89
CA ALA A 157 -4.76 2.24 12.57
C ALA A 157 -5.69 2.79 13.66
N VAL A 158 -6.87 3.23 13.23
CA VAL A 158 -7.94 3.69 14.11
C VAL A 158 -9.26 3.05 13.68
N ILE A 159 -10.16 2.87 14.64
CA ILE A 159 -11.55 2.52 14.36
C ILE A 159 -12.36 3.82 14.35
N ARG A 160 -12.88 4.15 13.20
CA ARG A 160 -13.82 5.25 12.99
C ARG A 160 -15.22 4.74 13.16
N GLN A 161 -15.95 5.32 14.09
CA GLN A 161 -17.36 5.04 14.29
C GLN A 161 -18.20 6.14 13.63
N ASN A 162 -19.30 5.73 13.01
CA ASN A 162 -20.25 6.63 12.33
C ASN A 162 -19.58 7.54 11.29
N ALA A 163 -18.79 6.94 10.39
CA ALA A 163 -18.08 7.66 9.33
C ALA A 163 -19.03 8.58 8.52
N GLY A 164 -18.65 9.85 8.38
CA GLY A 164 -19.43 10.86 7.67
C GLY A 164 -20.60 11.49 8.45
N ALA A 165 -20.89 11.04 9.67
CA ALA A 165 -21.92 11.65 10.53
C ALA A 165 -21.33 12.72 11.47
N SER A 166 -22.18 13.59 12.00
CA SER A 166 -21.77 14.59 13.00
C SER A 166 -21.27 13.97 14.31
N THR A 167 -21.59 12.71 14.57
CA THR A 167 -21.15 11.90 15.72
C THR A 167 -19.93 11.03 15.43
N GLN A 168 -19.22 11.30 14.33
CA GLN A 168 -18.02 10.57 14.00
C GLN A 168 -16.97 10.68 15.11
N SER A 169 -16.39 9.56 15.49
CA SER A 169 -15.29 9.48 16.46
C SER A 169 -14.27 8.45 16.05
N ASP A 170 -13.01 8.80 16.21
CA ASP A 170 -11.87 7.93 15.89
C ASP A 170 -11.24 7.43 17.20
N THR A 171 -11.05 6.12 17.30
CA THR A 171 -10.39 5.48 18.46
C THR A 171 -9.18 4.72 17.96
N SER A 172 -8.00 5.05 18.47
CA SER A 172 -6.78 4.33 18.11
C SER A 172 -6.82 2.89 18.60
N ILE A 173 -6.28 1.98 17.77
CA ILE A 173 -6.11 0.57 18.11
C ILE A 173 -4.63 0.23 18.15
N SER A 174 -4.25 -0.69 19.05
CA SER A 174 -2.85 -1.03 19.24
C SER A 174 -2.41 -2.18 18.35
N ARG A 175 -1.21 -2.03 17.75
CA ARG A 175 -0.56 -3.11 17.01
C ARG A 175 0.03 -4.11 17.98
N ILE A 176 -0.23 -5.40 17.76
CA ILE A 176 0.32 -6.50 18.56
C ILE A 176 1.23 -7.40 17.72
N SER A 177 2.12 -8.11 18.41
CA SER A 177 3.01 -9.08 17.78
C SER A 177 2.26 -10.36 17.38
N ARG A 178 2.89 -11.17 16.50
CA ARG A 178 2.37 -12.49 16.14
C ARG A 178 2.18 -13.38 17.36
N ASP A 179 3.15 -13.39 18.27
CA ASP A 179 3.12 -14.24 19.47
C ASP A 179 2.01 -13.80 20.40
N THR A 180 1.84 -12.49 20.62
CA THR A 180 0.72 -11.94 21.39
C THR A 180 -0.62 -12.35 20.78
N TYR A 181 -0.78 -12.23 19.46
CA TYR A 181 -2.00 -12.61 18.76
C TYR A 181 -2.30 -14.11 18.89
N ILE A 182 -1.29 -14.98 18.79
CA ILE A 182 -1.46 -16.43 18.91
C ILE A 182 -1.91 -16.82 20.32
N ASN A 183 -1.39 -16.15 21.35
CA ASN A 183 -1.68 -16.41 22.76
C ASN A 183 -3.04 -15.88 23.22
N ILE A 184 -3.78 -15.14 22.41
CA ILE A 184 -5.15 -14.71 22.74
C ILE A 184 -6.06 -15.94 22.83
N PRO A 185 -6.68 -16.23 23.98
CA PRO A 185 -7.48 -17.44 24.17
C PRO A 185 -8.74 -17.46 23.30
N SER A 186 -9.43 -16.33 23.19
CA SER A 186 -10.65 -16.19 22.41
C SER A 186 -10.46 -15.17 21.27
N LYS A 187 -10.25 -15.66 20.06
CA LYS A 187 -10.10 -14.84 18.85
C LYS A 187 -11.44 -14.42 18.22
N ARG A 188 -12.54 -15.02 18.69
CA ARG A 188 -13.90 -14.77 18.15
C ARG A 188 -14.76 -13.91 19.09
N THR A 189 -14.15 -13.28 20.08
CA THR A 189 -14.86 -12.33 20.95
C THR A 189 -15.41 -11.19 20.10
N THR A 190 -16.73 -11.07 20.07
CA THR A 190 -17.44 -10.04 19.32
C THR A 190 -17.43 -8.76 20.15
N ALA A 191 -16.80 -7.73 19.67
CA ALA A 191 -16.68 -6.41 20.31
C ALA A 191 -16.13 -5.40 19.32
N ARG A 192 -16.12 -4.11 19.68
CA ARG A 192 -15.36 -3.10 18.95
C ARG A 192 -13.88 -3.50 18.90
N PRO A 193 -13.24 -3.54 17.72
CA PRO A 193 -11.82 -3.86 17.59
C PRO A 193 -10.95 -2.92 18.45
N SER A 194 -10.03 -3.49 19.20
CA SER A 194 -9.09 -2.75 20.06
C SER A 194 -7.62 -3.01 19.74
N GLN A 195 -7.33 -4.11 19.07
CA GLN A 195 -5.98 -4.50 18.68
C GLN A 195 -5.97 -5.06 17.26
N PHE A 196 -4.82 -4.96 16.61
CA PHE A 196 -4.61 -5.56 15.28
C PHE A 196 -3.23 -6.20 15.16
N TYR A 197 -3.17 -7.25 14.36
CA TYR A 197 -1.95 -7.91 13.94
C TYR A 197 -1.86 -7.90 12.41
N VAL A 198 -0.68 -7.57 11.87
CA VAL A 198 -0.41 -7.59 10.43
C VAL A 198 0.35 -8.86 10.08
N ASP A 199 -0.27 -9.74 9.30
CA ASP A 199 0.35 -10.94 8.75
C ASP A 199 1.02 -10.57 7.41
N ARG A 200 2.33 -10.32 7.45
CA ARG A 200 3.13 -9.83 6.32
C ARG A 200 3.50 -10.97 5.37
N GLN A 201 2.52 -11.50 4.68
CA GLN A 201 2.70 -12.45 3.58
C GLN A 201 2.79 -11.72 2.23
N ILE A 202 2.91 -12.47 1.12
CA ILE A 202 2.85 -11.89 -0.25
C ILE A 202 1.55 -11.12 -0.46
N THR A 203 0.45 -11.60 0.12
CA THR A 203 -0.81 -10.87 0.22
C THR A 203 -1.05 -10.58 1.69
N PRO A 204 -0.71 -9.37 2.17
CA PRO A 204 -0.76 -9.05 3.59
C PRO A 204 -2.20 -9.03 4.11
N ILE A 205 -2.38 -9.59 5.30
CA ILE A 205 -3.67 -9.72 5.97
C ILE A 205 -3.62 -8.97 7.30
N LEU A 206 -4.63 -8.17 7.54
CA LEU A 206 -4.85 -7.49 8.80
C LEU A 206 -5.84 -8.31 9.63
N LYS A 207 -5.41 -8.76 10.80
CA LYS A 207 -6.23 -9.54 11.73
C LYS A 207 -6.60 -8.69 12.92
N LEU A 208 -7.89 -8.45 13.12
CA LEU A 208 -8.43 -7.66 14.21
C LEU A 208 -8.75 -8.56 15.42
N TRP A 209 -8.55 -8.02 16.60
CA TRP A 209 -9.08 -8.54 17.87
C TRP A 209 -9.93 -7.45 18.53
N GLY A 210 -11.01 -7.84 19.02
CA GLY A 210 -12.41 -7.83 18.91
C GLY A 210 -12.93 -7.94 17.46
N THR A 211 -13.65 -9.00 17.24
CA THR A 211 -14.36 -9.13 15.97
C THR A 211 -15.51 -8.11 15.92
N PRO A 212 -15.66 -7.33 14.86
CA PRO A 212 -16.68 -6.28 14.79
C PRO A 212 -18.07 -6.77 15.14
N ASP A 213 -18.73 -6.08 16.07
CA ASP A 213 -20.11 -6.33 16.51
C ASP A 213 -21.15 -5.45 15.80
N ALA A 214 -20.70 -4.43 15.06
CA ALA A 214 -21.54 -3.50 14.31
C ALA A 214 -20.95 -3.17 12.94
N THR A 215 -21.81 -2.79 11.99
CA THR A 215 -21.43 -2.32 10.65
C THR A 215 -21.13 -0.82 10.59
N THR A 216 -21.28 -0.11 11.72
CA THR A 216 -20.98 1.33 11.82
C THR A 216 -19.50 1.64 11.96
N TYR A 217 -18.65 0.63 12.02
CA TYR A 217 -17.21 0.77 12.15
C TYR A 217 -16.53 0.79 10.79
N THR A 218 -15.61 1.71 10.63
CA THR A 218 -14.68 1.78 9.51
C THR A 218 -13.26 1.70 10.08
N LEU A 219 -12.46 0.79 9.58
CA LEU A 219 -11.03 0.73 9.86
C LEU A 219 -10.34 1.75 8.96
N VAL A 220 -9.70 2.74 9.57
CA VAL A 220 -8.84 3.70 8.87
C VAL A 220 -7.41 3.42 9.28
N PHE A 221 -6.54 3.20 8.32
CA PHE A 221 -5.15 2.85 8.58
C PHE A 221 -4.21 3.49 7.57
N ASP A 222 -3.01 3.82 8.05
CA ASP A 222 -1.91 4.29 7.23
C ASP A 222 -1.04 3.10 6.84
N ARG A 223 -0.95 2.84 5.54
CA ARG A 223 -0.13 1.77 4.98
C ARG A 223 1.09 2.33 4.26
N LEU A 224 2.18 1.61 4.33
CA LEU A 224 3.36 1.82 3.51
C LEU A 224 3.20 0.99 2.23
N VAL A 225 3.19 1.66 1.08
CA VAL A 225 3.13 1.00 -0.24
C VAL A 225 4.50 0.96 -0.89
N ARG A 226 4.71 -0.02 -1.74
CA ARG A 226 5.89 -0.05 -2.59
C ARG A 226 5.71 0.92 -3.76
N ILE A 227 6.82 1.47 -4.23
CA ILE A 227 6.88 2.32 -5.42
C ILE A 227 6.44 1.50 -6.64
N ASP A 228 5.70 2.11 -7.55
CA ASP A 228 5.24 1.46 -8.76
C ASP A 228 6.39 0.96 -9.65
N ASP A 229 6.19 -0.17 -10.30
CA ASP A 229 7.21 -0.75 -11.17
C ASP A 229 7.37 0.08 -12.45
N ALA A 230 8.61 0.33 -12.86
CA ALA A 230 8.92 0.89 -14.16
C ALA A 230 8.66 -0.16 -15.24
N ASP A 231 7.49 -0.14 -15.87
CA ASP A 231 7.04 -1.12 -16.86
C ASP A 231 7.22 -0.65 -18.31
N ASN A 232 7.06 0.65 -18.59
CA ASN A 232 7.19 1.25 -19.91
C ASN A 232 8.24 2.39 -19.89
N PRO A 233 9.14 2.49 -20.89
CA PRO A 233 10.12 3.57 -20.99
C PRO A 233 9.52 4.98 -21.08
N GLN A 234 8.30 5.12 -21.59
CA GLN A 234 7.60 6.39 -21.77
C GLN A 234 6.78 6.83 -20.54
N ASN A 235 6.71 5.99 -19.51
CA ASN A 235 6.01 6.34 -18.28
C ASN A 235 6.91 7.18 -17.37
N THR A 236 6.31 8.11 -16.65
CA THR A 236 6.97 8.80 -15.54
C THR A 236 7.15 7.85 -14.36
N VAL A 237 8.06 8.19 -13.46
CA VAL A 237 8.31 7.40 -12.24
C VAL A 237 7.46 7.93 -11.08
N ASP A 238 6.94 7.04 -10.25
CA ASP A 238 6.22 7.37 -9.03
C ASP A 238 7.19 7.77 -7.90
N VAL A 239 7.91 8.88 -8.11
CA VAL A 239 8.94 9.37 -7.18
C VAL A 239 8.90 10.90 -7.15
N PRO A 240 8.90 11.54 -5.97
CA PRO A 240 8.88 13.00 -5.90
C PRO A 240 10.20 13.63 -6.37
N CYS A 241 10.12 14.86 -6.88
CA CYS A 241 11.23 15.58 -7.51
C CYS A 241 12.50 15.65 -6.64
N ARG A 242 12.39 15.68 -5.31
CA ARG A 242 13.53 15.65 -4.38
C ARG A 242 14.39 14.38 -4.48
N PHE A 243 13.83 13.29 -5.02
CA PHE A 243 14.54 12.02 -5.23
C PHE A 243 15.06 11.83 -6.65
N TYR A 244 14.78 12.71 -7.61
CA TYR A 244 15.26 12.58 -8.99
C TYR A 244 16.78 12.46 -9.10
N PRO A 245 17.60 13.31 -8.42
CA PRO A 245 19.06 13.16 -8.47
C PRO A 245 19.53 11.82 -7.90
N CYS A 246 18.92 11.38 -6.81
CA CYS A 246 19.20 10.10 -6.17
C CYS A 246 18.83 8.92 -7.08
N LEU A 247 17.70 9.01 -7.79
CA LEU A 247 17.25 7.99 -8.74
C LEU A 247 18.24 7.79 -9.87
N ALA A 248 18.67 8.89 -10.52
CA ALA A 248 19.68 8.86 -11.57
C ALA A 248 21.03 8.30 -11.09
N ALA A 249 21.48 8.72 -9.90
CA ALA A 249 22.72 8.22 -9.30
C ALA A 249 22.64 6.73 -8.92
N GLY A 250 21.52 6.31 -8.33
CA GLY A 250 21.28 4.93 -7.95
C GLY A 250 21.21 4.00 -9.17
N LEU A 251 20.49 4.41 -10.21
CA LEU A 251 20.43 3.65 -11.45
C LEU A 251 21.82 3.54 -12.11
N ALA A 252 22.61 4.63 -12.14
CA ALA A 252 23.98 4.60 -12.63
C ALA A 252 24.87 3.64 -11.84
N TYR A 253 24.74 3.60 -10.51
CA TYR A 253 25.43 2.61 -9.68
C TYR A 253 25.05 1.18 -10.05
N TYR A 254 23.76 0.86 -10.18
CA TYR A 254 23.32 -0.51 -10.56
C TYR A 254 23.73 -0.91 -11.97
N ILE A 255 23.80 0.03 -12.92
CA ILE A 255 24.31 -0.22 -14.26
C ILE A 255 25.82 -0.45 -14.24
N SER A 256 26.56 0.34 -13.43
CA SER A 256 28.01 0.24 -13.34
C SER A 256 28.50 -1.13 -12.85
N LEU A 257 27.75 -1.77 -11.95
CA LEU A 257 28.02 -3.15 -11.50
C LEU A 257 28.07 -4.16 -12.66
N LYS A 258 27.37 -3.87 -13.76
CA LYS A 258 27.28 -4.77 -14.93
C LYS A 258 28.19 -4.37 -16.07
N LYS A 259 28.36 -3.05 -16.29
CA LYS A 259 28.97 -2.53 -17.53
C LYS A 259 30.16 -1.61 -17.33
N ALA A 260 30.37 -1.04 -16.14
CA ALA A 260 31.44 -0.09 -15.86
C ALA A 260 32.10 -0.34 -14.49
N PRO A 261 32.74 -1.50 -14.28
CA PRO A 261 33.28 -1.90 -12.97
C PRO A 261 34.28 -0.91 -12.38
N ASN A 262 35.00 -0.19 -13.24
CA ASN A 262 35.98 0.82 -12.82
C ASN A 262 35.36 2.07 -12.14
N ARG A 263 34.07 2.32 -12.36
CA ARG A 263 33.34 3.48 -11.79
C ARG A 263 32.45 3.13 -10.61
N VAL A 264 32.33 1.86 -10.24
CA VAL A 264 31.41 1.37 -9.20
C VAL A 264 31.61 2.10 -7.87
N GLN A 265 32.83 2.24 -7.41
CA GLN A 265 33.11 2.88 -6.09
C GLN A 265 32.71 4.36 -6.07
N LEU A 266 33.01 5.09 -7.15
CA LEU A 266 32.65 6.51 -7.28
C LEU A 266 31.13 6.67 -7.32
N LEU A 267 30.45 5.89 -8.20
CA LEU A 267 29.00 6.00 -8.37
C LEU A 267 28.24 5.54 -7.13
N LYS A 268 28.76 4.56 -6.38
CA LYS A 268 28.21 4.18 -5.10
C LYS A 268 28.27 5.31 -4.09
N ALA A 269 29.42 6.00 -3.97
CA ALA A 269 29.59 7.12 -3.03
C ALA A 269 28.61 8.26 -3.36
N VAL A 270 28.50 8.62 -4.64
CA VAL A 270 27.55 9.65 -5.09
C VAL A 270 26.10 9.24 -4.78
N TYR A 271 25.73 7.99 -5.07
CA TYR A 271 24.39 7.49 -4.78
C TYR A 271 24.05 7.55 -3.28
N GLU A 272 24.95 7.09 -2.41
CA GLU A 272 24.69 7.12 -0.96
C GLU A 272 24.55 8.56 -0.44
N GLU A 273 25.38 9.49 -0.92
CA GLU A 273 25.31 10.90 -0.54
C GLU A 273 23.98 11.54 -1.00
N GLU A 274 23.56 11.30 -2.25
CA GLU A 274 22.27 11.81 -2.76
C GLU A 274 21.08 11.18 -2.04
N PHE A 275 21.17 9.89 -1.70
CA PHE A 275 20.13 9.22 -0.93
C PHE A 275 19.99 9.80 0.47
N GLU A 276 21.10 10.05 1.17
CA GLU A 276 21.09 10.67 2.51
C GLU A 276 20.48 12.08 2.48
N ARG A 277 20.79 12.88 1.46
CA ARG A 277 20.19 14.21 1.26
C ARG A 277 18.70 14.14 1.05
N ALA A 278 18.24 13.27 0.14
CA ALA A 278 16.84 13.08 -0.16
C ALA A 278 16.05 12.55 1.06
N ALA A 279 16.60 11.57 1.77
CA ALA A 279 16.01 11.00 2.99
C ALA A 279 15.98 12.02 4.15
N ALA A 280 16.96 12.91 4.25
CA ALA A 280 16.96 13.98 5.25
C ALA A 280 15.85 15.01 4.99
N GLU A 281 15.52 15.28 3.73
CA GLU A 281 14.45 16.19 3.34
C GLU A 281 13.06 15.53 3.51
N ASP A 282 12.96 14.22 3.39
CA ASP A 282 11.72 13.45 3.54
C ASP A 282 11.30 13.24 5.01
N ARG A 283 11.91 13.92 5.97
CA ARG A 283 11.58 13.81 7.40
C ARG A 283 10.35 14.64 7.75
N ASP A 284 9.67 14.18 8.84
CA ASP A 284 8.62 14.98 9.47
C ASP A 284 9.20 16.23 10.10
N ARG A 285 8.66 17.37 9.72
CA ARG A 285 9.05 18.68 10.28
C ARG A 285 8.13 19.13 11.41
N ALA A 286 7.22 18.26 11.88
CA ALA A 286 6.38 18.57 13.02
C ALA A 286 7.22 18.67 14.30
N SER A 287 7.01 19.73 15.09
CA SER A 287 7.65 19.87 16.40
C SER A 287 7.06 18.84 17.38
N LEU A 288 7.91 18.00 17.96
CA LEU A 288 7.53 17.09 19.03
C LEU A 288 7.67 17.81 20.38
N THR A 289 6.58 18.19 21.01
CA THR A 289 6.57 18.72 22.37
C THR A 289 6.33 17.58 23.35
N LEU A 290 7.37 17.15 24.05
CA LEU A 290 7.25 16.19 25.14
C LEU A 290 6.93 16.95 26.43
N THR A 291 5.69 16.85 26.90
CA THR A 291 5.30 17.38 28.20
C THR A 291 5.39 16.24 29.21
N PRO A 292 6.30 16.32 30.22
CA PRO A 292 6.36 15.30 31.27
C PRO A 292 5.02 15.24 32.03
N SER A 293 4.47 14.03 32.18
CA SER A 293 3.26 13.85 33.01
C SER A 293 3.60 14.22 34.46
N ARG A 294 2.80 15.10 35.08
CA ARG A 294 2.94 15.48 36.49
C ARG A 294 2.55 14.36 37.46
N ASP A 295 1.93 13.31 36.99
CA ASP A 295 1.36 12.24 37.86
C ASP A 295 2.42 11.36 38.52
N TYR A 296 3.67 11.47 38.10
CA TYR A 296 4.79 10.69 38.71
C TYR A 296 5.24 11.20 40.09
N TYR A 297 4.88 12.43 40.48
CA TYR A 297 5.33 13.03 41.73
C TYR A 297 4.31 12.95 42.89
N THR A 298 3.10 12.46 42.64
CA THR A 298 2.05 12.35 43.66
C THR A 298 2.01 11.00 44.36
N LEU A 299 2.83 10.02 43.96
CA LEU A 299 2.87 8.67 44.58
C LEU A 299 3.95 8.47 45.66
N ILE A 300 4.68 9.54 46.01
CA ILE A 300 5.64 9.50 47.12
C ILE A 300 5.19 10.50 48.19
N ARG A 301 4.16 10.12 48.94
CA ARG A 301 3.87 10.62 50.30
C ARG A 301 3.32 9.49 51.17
#